data_08084d87bb927ec5044199031d30fa68
#
_entry.id   08084d87bb927ec5044199031d30fa68
#
_cell.length_a   1.000
_cell.length_b   1.000
_cell.length_c   1.000
_cell.angle_alpha   90.00
_cell.angle_beta   90.00
_cell.angle_gamma   90.00
#
_symmetry.space_group_name_H-M   'P 1'
#
loop_
_entity.id
_entity.type
_entity.pdbx_description
1 polymer ?
#
loop_
_entity_poly.entity_id
_entity_poly.type
_entity_poly.pdbx_seq_one_letter_code
_entity_poly.pdbx_strand_id
1 'polypeptide(L)'
;MKVPERKHLITFAFLSIFLLLVIIPINMYFSHDANTLLKGYPVRTSDDDHARLLIKNIRPKNWTNLSGISKYAQAAIVLSEDWSFYQHEGFDREQIKVAIEEAAAGGRVRGASTITQQMVKNVWLTEDRTLWRKFHELILAYKVDRDLSKKRILEIYLNVIEYGPRIYGITKASYHYFGKHPSGLSPRESAFLAMLLPSPKRYYVSFKKKKLTKFAQARINQILGKMRMGRVITPEQYQVEVASRFSWEID
;
A
#
# COMPACT_ATOMS: atom_id res chain seq x y z
N MET A 1 -16.62 -11.78 -51.38
CA MET A 1 -16.57 -11.00 -50.13
C MET A 1 -16.21 -9.56 -50.51
N LYS A 2 -17.10 -8.58 -50.32
CA LYS A 2 -16.81 -7.17 -50.61
C LYS A 2 -15.83 -6.62 -49.58
N VAL A 3 -14.68 -6.11 -49.99
CA VAL A 3 -13.73 -5.41 -49.11
C VAL A 3 -14.44 -4.15 -48.59
N PRO A 4 -14.47 -3.90 -47.29
CA PRO A 4 -15.12 -2.71 -46.74
C PRO A 4 -14.43 -1.44 -47.25
N GLU A 5 -15.24 -0.44 -47.63
CA GLU A 5 -14.73 0.83 -48.15
C GLU A 5 -13.81 1.48 -47.10
N ARG A 6 -12.72 2.13 -47.55
CA ARG A 6 -11.72 2.81 -46.70
C ARG A 6 -12.35 3.74 -45.65
N LYS A 7 -13.48 4.34 -45.93
CA LYS A 7 -14.26 5.18 -45.00
C LYS A 7 -14.77 4.37 -43.81
N HIS A 8 -15.30 3.17 -44.03
CA HIS A 8 -15.79 2.29 -42.94
C HIS A 8 -14.66 1.80 -42.03
N LEU A 9 -13.50 1.52 -42.60
CA LEU A 9 -12.29 1.15 -41.81
C LEU A 9 -11.83 2.30 -40.93
N ILE A 10 -11.80 3.53 -41.44
CA ILE A 10 -11.42 4.73 -40.68
C ILE A 10 -12.43 4.98 -39.55
N THR A 11 -13.72 4.93 -39.84
CA THR A 11 -14.80 5.12 -38.86
C THR A 11 -14.71 4.05 -37.74
N PHE A 12 -14.49 2.79 -38.12
CA PHE A 12 -14.32 1.70 -37.16
C PHE A 12 -13.09 1.91 -36.28
N ALA A 13 -11.97 2.34 -36.84
CA ALA A 13 -10.76 2.66 -36.09
C ALA A 13 -10.99 3.82 -35.08
N PHE A 14 -11.68 4.90 -35.52
CA PHE A 14 -12.03 6.00 -34.62
C PHE A 14 -12.97 5.56 -33.50
N LEU A 15 -13.99 4.75 -33.78
CA LEU A 15 -14.89 4.20 -32.74
C LEU A 15 -14.17 3.30 -31.76
N SER A 16 -13.27 2.46 -32.26
CA SER A 16 -12.44 1.58 -31.37
C SER A 16 -11.51 2.39 -30.49
N ILE A 17 -10.86 3.41 -31.02
CA ILE A 17 -9.99 4.32 -30.25
C ILE A 17 -10.82 5.09 -29.21
N PHE A 18 -12.00 5.61 -29.59
CA PHE A 18 -12.90 6.29 -28.65
C PHE A 18 -13.37 5.37 -27.53
N LEU A 19 -13.72 4.12 -27.84
CA LEU A 19 -14.09 3.11 -26.85
C LEU A 19 -12.95 2.87 -25.87
N LEU A 20 -11.73 2.65 -26.36
CA LEU A 20 -10.57 2.38 -25.54
C LEU A 20 -10.14 3.58 -24.68
N LEU A 21 -10.13 4.77 -25.26
CA LEU A 21 -9.56 5.95 -24.57
C LEU A 21 -10.59 6.73 -23.74
N VAL A 22 -11.87 6.54 -23.95
CA VAL A 22 -12.93 7.33 -23.29
C VAL A 22 -13.90 6.43 -22.52
N ILE A 23 -14.61 5.54 -23.20
CA ILE A 23 -15.69 4.76 -22.56
C ILE A 23 -15.16 3.82 -21.48
N ILE A 24 -14.05 3.17 -21.75
CA ILE A 24 -13.50 2.20 -20.78
C ILE A 24 -12.95 2.88 -19.52
N PRO A 25 -12.13 3.93 -19.62
CA PRO A 25 -11.71 4.68 -18.41
C PRO A 25 -12.89 5.26 -17.63
N ILE A 26 -13.92 5.78 -18.31
CA ILE A 26 -15.12 6.29 -17.63
C ILE A 26 -15.81 5.16 -16.86
N ASN A 27 -16.01 3.99 -17.50
CA ASN A 27 -16.64 2.85 -16.83
C ASN A 27 -15.83 2.36 -15.63
N MET A 28 -14.51 2.31 -15.77
CA MET A 28 -13.61 1.99 -14.65
C MET A 28 -13.68 3.01 -13.51
N TYR A 29 -13.76 4.31 -13.83
CA TYR A 29 -13.90 5.38 -12.85
C TYR A 29 -15.19 5.23 -12.01
N PHE A 30 -16.30 4.83 -12.63
CA PHE A 30 -17.58 4.64 -11.95
C PHE A 30 -17.82 3.21 -11.43
N SER A 31 -16.91 2.28 -11.66
CA SER A 31 -17.06 0.88 -11.25
C SER A 31 -17.20 0.67 -9.74
N HIS A 32 -16.63 1.58 -8.95
CA HIS A 32 -16.68 1.53 -7.49
C HIS A 32 -17.00 2.91 -6.92
N ASP A 33 -17.85 2.95 -5.90
CA ASP A 33 -18.20 4.19 -5.22
C ASP A 33 -17.24 4.45 -4.05
N ALA A 34 -16.31 5.39 -4.25
CA ALA A 34 -15.34 5.79 -3.25
C ALA A 34 -16.01 6.41 -2.00
N ASN A 35 -17.20 6.99 -2.14
CA ASN A 35 -17.95 7.56 -1.01
C ASN A 35 -18.29 6.51 0.07
N THR A 36 -18.43 5.25 -0.34
CA THR A 36 -18.63 4.13 0.61
C THR A 36 -17.50 4.01 1.61
N LEU A 37 -16.30 4.45 1.27
CA LEU A 37 -15.12 4.43 2.13
C LEU A 37 -15.01 5.65 3.07
N LEU A 38 -15.80 6.72 2.87
CA LEU A 38 -15.78 7.88 3.75
C LEU A 38 -16.11 7.49 5.19
N LYS A 39 -17.13 6.67 5.38
CA LYS A 39 -17.59 6.19 6.70
C LYS A 39 -17.56 4.67 6.85
N GLY A 40 -17.39 3.94 5.75
CA GLY A 40 -17.39 2.48 5.72
C GLY A 40 -16.02 1.88 6.06
N TYR A 41 -16.05 0.67 6.57
CA TYR A 41 -14.88 -0.10 7.02
C TYR A 41 -14.74 -1.34 6.14
N PRO A 42 -13.70 -1.42 5.28
CA PRO A 42 -13.41 -2.64 4.56
C PRO A 42 -13.01 -3.77 5.52
N VAL A 43 -13.72 -4.88 5.46
CA VAL A 43 -13.54 -6.04 6.35
C VAL A 43 -13.39 -7.28 5.49
N ARG A 44 -12.38 -8.09 5.77
CA ARG A 44 -12.21 -9.39 5.11
C ARG A 44 -13.34 -10.34 5.48
N THR A 45 -13.84 -11.10 4.51
CA THR A 45 -14.92 -12.06 4.69
C THR A 45 -14.46 -13.35 5.36
N SER A 46 -13.19 -13.68 5.22
CA SER A 46 -12.55 -14.84 5.86
C SER A 46 -11.05 -14.58 6.02
N ASP A 47 -10.33 -15.45 6.73
CA ASP A 47 -8.86 -15.41 6.85
C ASP A 47 -8.15 -16.04 5.63
N ASP A 48 -8.87 -16.37 4.55
CA ASP A 48 -8.29 -16.84 3.30
C ASP A 48 -7.56 -15.71 2.57
N ASP A 49 -6.43 -16.03 1.93
CA ASP A 49 -5.61 -15.06 1.19
C ASP A 49 -6.38 -14.37 0.05
N HIS A 50 -7.34 -15.09 -0.58
CA HIS A 50 -8.19 -14.58 -1.65
C HIS A 50 -9.53 -13.99 -1.18
N ALA A 51 -9.71 -13.81 0.14
CA ALA A 51 -10.95 -13.29 0.68
C ALA A 51 -11.21 -11.86 0.21
N ARG A 52 -12.42 -11.63 -0.31
CA ARG A 52 -12.88 -10.28 -0.67
C ARG A 52 -13.10 -9.44 0.57
N LEU A 53 -12.92 -8.13 0.43
CA LEU A 53 -13.31 -7.19 1.45
C LEU A 53 -14.75 -6.72 1.20
N LEU A 54 -15.57 -6.71 2.27
CA LEU A 54 -16.89 -6.09 2.27
C LEU A 54 -16.83 -4.79 3.05
N ILE A 55 -17.45 -3.74 2.53
CA ILE A 55 -17.52 -2.45 3.22
C ILE A 55 -18.69 -2.49 4.19
N LYS A 56 -18.41 -2.41 5.49
CA LYS A 56 -19.41 -2.39 6.57
C LYS A 56 -19.53 -1.00 7.16
N ASN A 57 -20.74 -0.62 7.60
CA ASN A 57 -20.97 0.66 8.26
C ASN A 57 -20.63 0.65 9.77
N ILE A 58 -20.40 -0.55 10.33
CA ILE A 58 -20.03 -0.72 11.74
C ILE A 58 -18.53 -0.96 11.83
N ARG A 59 -17.86 -0.18 12.70
CA ARG A 59 -16.43 -0.31 12.94
C ARG A 59 -16.08 -1.68 13.54
N PRO A 60 -15.18 -2.44 12.91
CA PRO A 60 -14.73 -3.71 13.46
C PRO A 60 -13.94 -3.55 14.77
N LYS A 61 -13.99 -4.55 15.65
CA LYS A 61 -13.26 -4.53 16.94
C LYS A 61 -11.74 -4.39 16.77
N ASN A 62 -11.19 -4.93 15.71
CA ASN A 62 -9.76 -4.88 15.38
C ASN A 62 -9.37 -3.70 14.46
N TRP A 63 -10.27 -2.73 14.29
CA TRP A 63 -9.97 -1.49 13.56
C TRP A 63 -9.44 -0.43 14.51
N THR A 64 -8.27 0.11 14.21
CA THR A 64 -7.72 1.26 14.94
C THR A 64 -7.83 2.53 14.09
N ASN A 65 -8.49 3.57 14.59
CA ASN A 65 -8.52 4.88 13.93
C ASN A 65 -7.09 5.43 13.82
N LEU A 66 -6.83 6.28 12.83
CA LEU A 66 -5.49 6.81 12.59
C LEU A 66 -4.87 7.48 13.82
N SER A 67 -5.68 8.22 14.60
CA SER A 67 -5.24 8.86 15.85
C SER A 67 -4.81 7.87 16.95
N GLY A 68 -5.28 6.64 16.89
CA GLY A 68 -4.88 5.55 17.79
C GLY A 68 -3.66 4.75 17.30
N ILE A 69 -3.08 5.10 16.16
CA ILE A 69 -1.88 4.46 15.62
C ILE A 69 -0.68 5.37 15.91
N SER A 70 0.41 4.79 16.42
CA SER A 70 1.66 5.52 16.69
C SER A 70 2.09 6.38 15.48
N LYS A 71 2.48 7.63 15.75
CA LYS A 71 3.06 8.51 14.74
C LYS A 71 4.28 7.90 14.05
N TYR A 72 5.03 7.07 14.77
CA TYR A 72 6.18 6.35 14.24
C TYR A 72 5.77 5.31 13.20
N ALA A 73 4.69 4.57 13.45
CA ALA A 73 4.18 3.58 12.50
C ALA A 73 3.64 4.24 11.23
N GLN A 74 2.87 5.32 11.37
CA GLN A 74 2.40 6.11 10.24
C GLN A 74 3.57 6.61 9.39
N ALA A 75 4.56 7.24 10.02
CA ALA A 75 5.72 7.81 9.33
C ALA A 75 6.63 6.72 8.72
N ALA A 76 6.93 5.64 9.43
CA ALA A 76 7.78 4.56 8.91
C ALA A 76 7.19 3.97 7.63
N ILE A 77 5.88 3.75 7.60
CA ILE A 77 5.18 3.19 6.44
C ILE A 77 5.14 4.19 5.29
N VAL A 78 4.75 5.44 5.54
CA VAL A 78 4.73 6.49 4.50
C VAL A 78 6.13 6.69 3.91
N LEU A 79 7.15 6.88 4.73
CA LEU A 79 8.53 7.11 4.28
C LEU A 79 9.16 5.91 3.56
N SER A 80 8.68 4.69 3.81
CA SER A 80 9.21 3.50 3.15
C SER A 80 8.49 3.11 1.87
N GLU A 81 7.16 3.29 1.82
CA GLU A 81 6.31 2.86 0.72
C GLU A 81 5.98 3.99 -0.26
N ASP A 82 5.82 5.23 0.24
CA ASP A 82 5.31 6.34 -0.55
C ASP A 82 5.70 7.68 0.12
N TRP A 83 6.98 8.06 0.01
CA TRP A 83 7.53 9.22 0.71
C TRP A 83 6.85 10.54 0.35
N SER A 84 6.30 10.65 -0.87
CA SER A 84 5.58 11.82 -1.40
C SER A 84 4.05 11.71 -1.21
N PHE A 85 3.55 10.76 -0.39
CA PHE A 85 2.12 10.44 -0.22
C PHE A 85 1.22 11.66 -0.06
N TYR A 86 1.64 12.65 0.71
CA TYR A 86 0.87 13.87 0.96
C TYR A 86 0.94 14.92 -0.16
N GLN A 87 1.74 14.68 -1.22
CA GLN A 87 2.06 15.65 -2.27
C GLN A 87 1.44 15.31 -3.63
N HIS A 88 1.05 14.05 -3.85
CA HIS A 88 0.48 13.59 -5.12
C HIS A 88 -1.01 13.22 -4.99
N GLU A 89 -1.70 13.08 -6.12
CA GLU A 89 -3.10 12.70 -6.23
C GLU A 89 -3.24 11.25 -6.74
N GLY A 90 -3.23 10.29 -5.81
CA GLY A 90 -3.44 8.86 -6.08
C GLY A 90 -2.24 8.12 -6.65
N PHE A 91 -1.42 8.76 -7.48
CA PHE A 91 -0.19 8.20 -8.04
C PHE A 91 0.90 9.26 -8.16
N ASP A 92 2.16 8.84 -8.04
CA ASP A 92 3.34 9.69 -8.14
C ASP A 92 3.87 9.66 -9.58
N ARG A 93 3.68 10.76 -10.32
CA ARG A 93 4.08 10.89 -11.73
C ARG A 93 5.59 10.80 -11.90
N GLU A 94 6.35 11.38 -10.98
CA GLU A 94 7.83 11.36 -11.05
C GLU A 94 8.35 9.94 -10.81
N GLN A 95 7.79 9.21 -9.82
CA GLN A 95 8.16 7.82 -9.60
C GLN A 95 7.79 6.91 -10.78
N ILE A 96 6.67 7.17 -11.45
CA ILE A 96 6.28 6.42 -12.66
C ILE A 96 7.28 6.72 -13.78
N LYS A 97 7.64 7.98 -14.00
CA LYS A 97 8.64 8.38 -15.01
C LYS A 97 9.98 7.70 -14.76
N VAL A 98 10.50 7.78 -13.54
CA VAL A 98 11.76 7.11 -13.15
C VAL A 98 11.68 5.60 -13.39
N ALA A 99 10.55 4.95 -13.03
CA ALA A 99 10.38 3.52 -13.25
C ALA A 99 10.38 3.13 -14.74
N ILE A 100 9.81 3.97 -15.61
CA ILE A 100 9.84 3.78 -17.06
C ILE A 100 11.26 3.94 -17.61
N GLU A 101 11.99 4.97 -17.18
CA GLU A 101 13.38 5.23 -17.57
C GLU A 101 14.31 4.09 -17.12
N GLU A 102 14.19 3.60 -15.87
CA GLU A 102 14.92 2.42 -15.37
C GLU A 102 14.60 1.17 -16.18
N ALA A 103 13.33 0.95 -16.54
CA ALA A 103 12.92 -0.19 -17.37
C ALA A 103 13.52 -0.12 -18.79
N ALA A 104 13.49 1.06 -19.41
CA ALA A 104 14.07 1.29 -20.74
C ALA A 104 15.60 1.10 -20.76
N ALA A 105 16.28 1.42 -19.65
CA ALA A 105 17.70 1.21 -19.47
C ALA A 105 18.08 -0.26 -19.13
N GLY A 106 17.11 -1.20 -19.12
CA GLY A 106 17.34 -2.60 -18.73
C GLY A 106 17.59 -2.78 -17.23
N GLY A 107 17.32 -1.77 -16.43
CA GLY A 107 17.46 -1.78 -14.98
C GLY A 107 16.32 -2.52 -14.27
N ARG A 108 16.49 -2.75 -12.96
CA ARG A 108 15.46 -3.35 -12.13
C ARG A 108 14.42 -2.30 -11.76
N VAL A 109 13.23 -2.40 -12.33
CA VAL A 109 12.11 -1.50 -12.01
C VAL A 109 11.83 -1.54 -10.52
N ARG A 110 11.99 -0.41 -9.83
CA ARG A 110 11.58 -0.24 -8.44
C ARG A 110 10.06 -0.15 -8.35
N GLY A 111 9.50 -0.54 -7.21
CA GLY A 111 8.06 -0.44 -7.00
C GLY A 111 7.63 1.04 -6.97
N ALA A 112 6.91 1.48 -8.01
CA ALA A 112 6.36 2.84 -8.13
C ALA A 112 4.89 2.91 -7.69
N SER A 113 4.40 1.93 -6.94
CA SER A 113 3.01 1.92 -6.48
C SER A 113 2.85 2.70 -5.18
N THR A 114 1.94 3.66 -5.17
CA THR A 114 1.62 4.49 -4.01
C THR A 114 0.77 3.76 -2.97
N ILE A 115 0.66 4.33 -1.77
CA ILE A 115 -0.23 3.86 -0.70
C ILE A 115 -1.68 3.81 -1.19
N THR A 116 -2.14 4.83 -1.93
CA THR A 116 -3.51 4.86 -2.47
C THR A 116 -3.74 3.72 -3.47
N GLN A 117 -2.79 3.44 -4.36
CA GLN A 117 -2.87 2.32 -5.30
C GLN A 117 -2.89 0.97 -4.58
N GLN A 118 -2.02 0.78 -3.58
CA GLN A 118 -1.99 -0.44 -2.77
C GLN A 118 -3.31 -0.61 -1.99
N MET A 119 -3.87 0.46 -1.44
CA MET A 119 -5.15 0.43 -0.74
C MET A 119 -6.30 0.02 -1.67
N VAL A 120 -6.43 0.66 -2.84
CA VAL A 120 -7.44 0.35 -3.86
C VAL A 120 -7.33 -1.10 -4.31
N LYS A 121 -6.11 -1.58 -4.59
CA LYS A 121 -5.87 -2.98 -4.94
C LYS A 121 -6.39 -3.93 -3.86
N ASN A 122 -6.06 -3.67 -2.60
CA ASN A 122 -6.48 -4.55 -1.50
C ASN A 122 -7.99 -4.52 -1.24
N VAL A 123 -8.65 -3.37 -1.46
CA VAL A 123 -10.09 -3.22 -1.15
C VAL A 123 -10.98 -3.77 -2.26
N TRP A 124 -10.65 -3.52 -3.54
CA TRP A 124 -11.59 -3.75 -4.64
C TRP A 124 -11.08 -4.63 -5.78
N LEU A 125 -9.75 -4.77 -5.94
CA LEU A 125 -9.21 -5.45 -7.11
C LEU A 125 -8.73 -6.88 -6.78
N THR A 126 -8.64 -7.69 -7.83
CA THR A 126 -8.08 -9.05 -7.74
C THR A 126 -6.55 -9.02 -7.72
N GLU A 127 -5.93 -10.14 -7.36
CA GLU A 127 -4.47 -10.29 -7.36
C GLU A 127 -3.86 -10.51 -8.75
N ASP A 128 -4.68 -10.53 -9.81
CA ASP A 128 -4.23 -10.76 -11.17
C ASP A 128 -3.18 -9.74 -11.59
N ARG A 129 -2.09 -10.22 -12.20
CA ARG A 129 -0.98 -9.39 -12.66
C ARG A 129 -1.14 -9.03 -14.13
N THR A 130 -2.18 -8.26 -14.49
CA THR A 130 -2.41 -7.77 -15.84
C THR A 130 -2.22 -6.27 -15.95
N LEU A 131 -1.79 -5.79 -17.12
CA LEU A 131 -1.69 -4.35 -17.39
C LEU A 131 -3.05 -3.67 -17.26
N TRP A 132 -4.11 -4.37 -17.66
CA TRP A 132 -5.48 -3.89 -17.55
C TRP A 132 -5.92 -3.62 -16.11
N ARG A 133 -5.66 -4.57 -15.22
CA ARG A 133 -5.90 -4.39 -13.79
C ARG A 133 -5.07 -3.22 -13.24
N LYS A 134 -3.80 -3.09 -13.68
CA LYS A 134 -2.93 -1.98 -13.23
C LYS A 134 -3.45 -0.62 -13.71
N PHE A 135 -3.99 -0.54 -14.92
CA PHE A 135 -4.64 0.67 -15.43
C PHE A 135 -5.90 1.02 -14.64
N HIS A 136 -6.74 0.03 -14.33
CA HIS A 136 -7.91 0.21 -13.47
C HIS A 136 -7.52 0.69 -12.06
N GLU A 137 -6.46 0.12 -11.48
CA GLU A 137 -5.89 0.55 -10.20
C GLU A 137 -5.50 2.05 -10.21
N LEU A 138 -4.88 2.53 -11.28
CA LEU A 138 -4.51 3.94 -11.43
C LEU A 138 -5.74 4.87 -11.44
N ILE A 139 -6.74 4.52 -12.23
CA ILE A 139 -7.98 5.31 -12.34
C ILE A 139 -8.71 5.37 -10.98
N LEU A 140 -8.86 4.24 -10.31
CA LEU A 140 -9.51 4.19 -9.00
C LEU A 140 -8.69 4.89 -7.91
N ALA A 141 -7.36 4.79 -7.96
CA ALA A 141 -6.49 5.50 -7.02
C ALA A 141 -6.62 7.02 -7.17
N TYR A 142 -6.67 7.53 -8.39
CA TYR A 142 -6.93 8.95 -8.64
C TYR A 142 -8.29 9.40 -8.10
N LYS A 143 -9.36 8.62 -8.38
CA LYS A 143 -10.70 8.89 -7.86
C LYS A 143 -10.74 8.92 -6.33
N VAL A 144 -10.20 7.89 -5.70
CA VAL A 144 -10.19 7.76 -4.24
C VAL A 144 -9.43 8.92 -3.59
N ASP A 145 -8.30 9.32 -4.16
CA ASP A 145 -7.48 10.40 -3.61
C ASP A 145 -8.19 11.77 -3.70
N ARG A 146 -9.06 11.96 -4.69
CA ARG A 146 -9.92 13.15 -4.81
C ARG A 146 -11.10 13.14 -3.83
N ASP A 147 -11.68 11.97 -3.60
CA ASP A 147 -12.93 11.84 -2.84
C ASP A 147 -12.66 11.65 -1.34
N LEU A 148 -11.49 11.13 -0.95
CA LEU A 148 -11.10 10.89 0.45
C LEU A 148 -9.91 11.74 0.88
N SER A 149 -9.88 12.10 2.17
CA SER A 149 -8.67 12.73 2.72
C SER A 149 -7.50 11.73 2.81
N LYS A 150 -6.26 12.22 2.68
CA LYS A 150 -5.04 11.42 2.89
C LYS A 150 -5.02 10.66 4.22
N LYS A 151 -5.54 11.29 5.28
CA LYS A 151 -5.68 10.66 6.60
C LYS A 151 -6.60 9.44 6.55
N ARG A 152 -7.73 9.54 5.85
CA ARG A 152 -8.66 8.43 5.71
C ARG A 152 -8.09 7.31 4.85
N ILE A 153 -7.42 7.63 3.75
CA ILE A 153 -6.73 6.67 2.90
C ILE A 153 -5.68 5.90 3.71
N LEU A 154 -4.83 6.59 4.47
CA LEU A 154 -3.81 5.97 5.31
C LEU A 154 -4.42 5.10 6.40
N GLU A 155 -5.50 5.56 7.05
CA GLU A 155 -6.23 4.77 8.06
C GLU A 155 -6.73 3.44 7.48
N ILE A 156 -7.41 3.49 6.32
CA ILE A 156 -7.91 2.29 5.65
C ILE A 156 -6.74 1.37 5.29
N TYR A 157 -5.71 1.92 4.64
CA TYR A 157 -4.52 1.18 4.23
C TYR A 157 -3.93 0.38 5.39
N LEU A 158 -3.61 1.04 6.51
CA LEU A 158 -3.01 0.42 7.68
C LEU A 158 -3.87 -0.69 8.30
N ASN A 159 -5.20 -0.60 8.16
CA ASN A 159 -6.13 -1.58 8.70
C ASN A 159 -6.45 -2.75 7.78
N VAL A 160 -6.11 -2.68 6.47
CA VAL A 160 -6.47 -3.75 5.52
C VAL A 160 -5.28 -4.54 4.96
N ILE A 161 -4.06 -3.97 4.95
CA ILE A 161 -2.90 -4.60 4.34
C ILE A 161 -2.40 -5.80 5.14
N GLU A 162 -1.69 -6.70 4.44
CA GLU A 162 -1.04 -7.87 5.02
C GLU A 162 0.32 -7.49 5.63
N TYR A 163 0.56 -7.92 6.87
CA TYR A 163 1.84 -7.78 7.60
C TYR A 163 2.56 -9.11 7.81
N GLY A 164 2.01 -10.21 7.36
CA GLY A 164 2.55 -11.56 7.50
C GLY A 164 1.50 -12.59 7.13
N PRO A 165 1.80 -13.90 7.11
CA PRO A 165 0.87 -14.93 6.69
C PRO A 165 -0.45 -14.85 7.47
N ARG A 166 -1.54 -14.44 6.80
CA ARG A 166 -2.88 -14.24 7.38
C ARG A 166 -2.96 -13.17 8.49
N ILE A 167 -1.98 -12.25 8.55
CA ILE A 167 -1.96 -11.14 9.52
C ILE A 167 -2.35 -9.88 8.78
N TYR A 168 -3.62 -9.52 8.81
CA TYR A 168 -4.17 -8.35 8.14
C TYR A 168 -4.51 -7.25 9.14
N GLY A 169 -4.10 -6.03 8.84
CA GLY A 169 -4.32 -4.85 9.65
C GLY A 169 -3.33 -4.64 10.79
N ILE A 170 -3.04 -3.37 11.05
CA ILE A 170 -2.00 -2.95 12.00
C ILE A 170 -2.28 -3.37 13.43
N THR A 171 -3.56 -3.45 13.83
CA THR A 171 -3.94 -3.90 15.18
C THR A 171 -3.53 -5.34 15.39
N LYS A 172 -3.92 -6.24 14.48
CA LYS A 172 -3.57 -7.65 14.55
C LYS A 172 -2.05 -7.84 14.49
N ALA A 173 -1.36 -7.06 13.62
CA ALA A 173 0.09 -7.10 13.49
C ALA A 173 0.81 -6.64 14.78
N SER A 174 0.39 -5.53 15.38
CA SER A 174 0.99 -4.99 16.61
C SER A 174 0.91 -5.99 17.78
N TYR A 175 -0.25 -6.59 17.97
CA TYR A 175 -0.40 -7.63 19.01
C TYR A 175 0.39 -8.90 18.67
N HIS A 176 0.39 -9.35 17.41
CA HIS A 176 1.09 -10.56 17.00
C HIS A 176 2.61 -10.46 17.20
N TYR A 177 3.20 -9.33 16.79
CA TYR A 177 4.67 -9.18 16.84
C TYR A 177 5.18 -8.64 18.18
N PHE A 178 4.39 -7.83 18.87
CA PHE A 178 4.88 -7.04 20.01
C PHE A 178 3.97 -7.09 21.25
N GLY A 179 2.81 -7.74 21.20
CA GLY A 179 1.91 -7.90 22.34
C GLY A 179 1.25 -6.60 22.83
N LYS A 180 1.22 -5.55 22.01
CA LYS A 180 0.73 -4.22 22.42
C LYS A 180 -0.20 -3.56 21.41
N HIS A 181 -0.92 -2.56 21.90
CA HIS A 181 -1.79 -1.75 21.05
C HIS A 181 -0.96 -0.90 20.04
N PRO A 182 -1.45 -0.62 18.81
CA PRO A 182 -0.73 0.16 17.79
C PRO A 182 -0.25 1.55 18.22
N SER A 183 -0.89 2.19 19.19
CA SER A 183 -0.45 3.48 19.73
C SER A 183 0.90 3.41 20.48
N GLY A 184 1.26 2.24 20.99
CA GLY A 184 2.49 2.01 21.74
C GLY A 184 3.67 1.51 20.91
N LEU A 185 3.56 1.46 19.58
CA LEU A 185 4.66 1.02 18.72
C LEU A 185 5.83 2.00 18.76
N SER A 186 7.04 1.49 19.06
CA SER A 186 8.31 2.23 19.02
C SER A 186 8.72 2.53 17.57
N PRO A 187 9.72 3.41 17.35
CA PRO A 187 10.28 3.64 16.02
C PRO A 187 10.81 2.35 15.36
N ARG A 188 11.54 1.49 16.10
CA ARG A 188 12.08 0.24 15.57
C ARG A 188 10.98 -0.77 15.24
N GLU A 189 9.98 -0.93 16.08
CA GLU A 189 8.83 -1.80 15.84
C GLU A 189 8.03 -1.32 14.63
N SER A 190 7.87 -0.02 14.48
CA SER A 190 7.24 0.63 13.32
C SER A 190 8.03 0.37 12.03
N ALA A 191 9.35 0.49 12.08
CA ALA A 191 10.24 0.18 10.96
C ALA A 191 10.20 -1.32 10.60
N PHE A 192 10.06 -2.22 11.58
CA PHE A 192 9.87 -3.65 11.32
C PHE A 192 8.56 -3.92 10.57
N LEU A 193 7.44 -3.34 11.00
CA LEU A 193 6.16 -3.50 10.30
C LEU A 193 6.25 -2.96 8.86
N ALA A 194 6.87 -1.81 8.65
CA ALA A 194 7.07 -1.25 7.32
C ALA A 194 7.99 -2.12 6.44
N MET A 195 9.02 -2.75 7.02
CA MET A 195 9.90 -3.67 6.31
C MET A 195 9.17 -4.91 5.78
N LEU A 196 8.10 -5.34 6.44
CA LEU A 196 7.32 -6.52 6.00
C LEU A 196 6.53 -6.27 4.72
N LEU A 197 6.03 -5.05 4.47
CA LEU A 197 5.01 -4.74 3.47
C LEU A 197 5.33 -5.16 2.02
N PRO A 198 6.57 -5.00 1.51
CA PRO A 198 6.87 -5.41 0.13
C PRO A 198 6.73 -6.92 -0.13
N SER A 199 6.87 -7.75 0.91
CA SER A 199 6.71 -9.20 0.81
C SER A 199 6.41 -9.83 2.18
N PRO A 200 5.18 -9.66 2.71
CA PRO A 200 4.84 -10.01 4.09
C PRO A 200 5.15 -11.47 4.45
N LYS A 201 4.76 -12.40 3.57
CA LYS A 201 4.98 -13.84 3.77
C LYS A 201 6.47 -14.21 3.77
N ARG A 202 7.27 -13.60 2.88
CA ARG A 202 8.71 -13.87 2.78
C ARG A 202 9.47 -13.29 3.97
N TYR A 203 9.18 -12.04 4.36
CA TYR A 203 9.92 -11.34 5.40
C TYR A 203 9.53 -11.74 6.81
N TYR A 204 8.40 -12.44 6.98
CA TYR A 204 7.98 -13.08 8.23
C TYR A 204 9.04 -14.05 8.81
N VAL A 205 9.96 -14.54 7.98
CA VAL A 205 11.01 -15.48 8.39
C VAL A 205 11.85 -14.98 9.56
N SER A 206 12.10 -13.68 9.69
CA SER A 206 12.84 -13.10 10.81
C SER A 206 12.13 -13.34 12.15
N PHE A 207 10.83 -13.09 12.20
CA PHE A 207 10.01 -13.35 13.38
C PHE A 207 9.89 -14.84 13.68
N LYS A 208 9.65 -15.68 12.66
CA LYS A 208 9.56 -17.14 12.80
C LYS A 208 10.86 -17.74 13.38
N LYS A 209 12.02 -17.24 12.97
CA LYS A 209 13.33 -17.70 13.45
C LYS A 209 13.77 -17.04 14.76
N LYS A 210 12.98 -16.09 15.28
CA LYS A 210 13.34 -15.28 16.45
C LYS A 210 14.71 -14.60 16.31
N LYS A 211 15.08 -14.26 15.05
CA LYS A 211 16.35 -13.64 14.70
C LYS A 211 16.21 -12.85 13.40
N LEU A 212 16.68 -11.62 13.42
CA LEU A 212 16.68 -10.80 12.19
C LEU A 212 17.63 -11.39 11.14
N THR A 213 17.14 -11.49 9.90
CA THR A 213 18.04 -11.73 8.77
C THR A 213 18.89 -10.49 8.51
N LYS A 214 20.07 -10.64 7.89
CA LYS A 214 20.92 -9.50 7.47
C LYS A 214 20.12 -8.47 6.65
N PHE A 215 19.26 -8.94 5.74
CA PHE A 215 18.39 -8.08 4.95
C PHE A 215 17.39 -7.29 5.83
N ALA A 216 16.71 -7.97 6.77
CA ALA A 216 15.74 -7.32 7.66
C ALA A 216 16.42 -6.26 8.54
N GLN A 217 17.56 -6.57 9.12
CA GLN A 217 18.35 -5.61 9.91
C GLN A 217 18.74 -4.37 9.09
N ALA A 218 19.28 -4.58 7.88
CA ALA A 218 19.68 -3.48 6.99
C ALA A 218 18.47 -2.62 6.59
N ARG A 219 17.34 -3.26 6.27
CA ARG A 219 16.12 -2.55 5.85
C ARG A 219 15.48 -1.75 6.98
N ILE A 220 15.42 -2.32 8.20
CA ILE A 220 14.95 -1.60 9.40
C ILE A 220 15.82 -0.36 9.65
N ASN A 221 17.15 -0.52 9.63
CA ASN A 221 18.07 0.61 9.82
C ASN A 221 17.92 1.69 8.73
N GLN A 222 17.67 1.29 7.48
CA GLN A 222 17.38 2.21 6.39
C GLN A 222 16.08 3.01 6.64
N ILE A 223 15.02 2.36 7.13
CA ILE A 223 13.74 3.00 7.44
C ILE A 223 13.92 3.97 8.63
N LEU A 224 14.62 3.55 9.69
CA LEU A 224 14.98 4.42 10.81
C LEU A 224 15.79 5.65 10.35
N GLY A 225 16.73 5.44 9.42
CA GLY A 225 17.47 6.53 8.77
C GLY A 225 16.55 7.53 8.06
N LYS A 226 15.56 7.05 7.31
CA LYS A 226 14.54 7.90 6.67
C LYS A 226 13.69 8.65 7.72
N MET A 227 13.31 7.99 8.82
CA MET A 227 12.56 8.64 9.90
C MET A 227 13.38 9.76 10.58
N ARG A 228 14.70 9.57 10.74
CA ARG A 228 15.60 10.62 11.24
C ARG A 228 15.69 11.77 10.23
N MET A 229 15.90 11.49 8.95
CA MET A 229 15.95 12.52 7.91
C MET A 229 14.65 13.33 7.82
N GLY A 230 13.50 12.65 7.97
CA GLY A 230 12.17 13.25 8.05
C GLY A 230 11.85 13.92 9.40
N ARG A 231 12.81 14.00 10.33
CA ARG A 231 12.65 14.60 11.67
C ARG A 231 11.52 13.98 12.51
N VAL A 232 11.18 12.72 12.24
CA VAL A 232 10.20 11.95 13.02
C VAL A 232 10.81 11.46 14.33
N ILE A 233 12.12 11.17 14.31
CA ILE A 233 12.95 10.80 15.46
C ILE A 233 14.20 11.67 15.49
N THR A 234 14.74 11.89 16.71
CA THR A 234 15.99 12.64 16.87
C THR A 234 17.22 11.77 16.52
N PRO A 235 18.41 12.38 16.32
CA PRO A 235 19.64 11.61 16.16
C PRO A 235 19.93 10.64 17.31
N GLU A 236 19.67 11.06 18.55
CA GLU A 236 19.85 10.25 19.76
C GLU A 236 18.88 9.07 19.77
N GLN A 237 17.61 9.31 19.49
CA GLN A 237 16.61 8.23 19.33
C GLN A 237 17.01 7.24 18.23
N TYR A 238 17.53 7.73 17.11
CA TYR A 238 18.02 6.86 16.03
C TYR A 238 19.11 5.91 16.52
N GLN A 239 20.11 6.39 17.27
CA GLN A 239 21.18 5.55 17.80
C GLN A 239 20.64 4.48 18.76
N VAL A 240 19.74 4.87 19.67
CA VAL A 240 19.08 3.94 20.60
C VAL A 240 18.31 2.86 19.85
N GLU A 241 17.49 3.24 18.86
CA GLU A 241 16.65 2.31 18.13
C GLU A 241 17.45 1.36 17.21
N VAL A 242 18.56 1.80 16.65
CA VAL A 242 19.47 0.94 15.85
C VAL A 242 20.17 -0.09 16.75
N ALA A 243 20.54 0.28 17.97
CA ALA A 243 21.20 -0.61 18.93
C ALA A 243 20.21 -1.53 19.67
N SER A 244 18.92 -1.21 19.70
CA SER A 244 17.91 -1.98 20.44
C SER A 244 17.59 -3.32 19.76
N ARG A 245 16.97 -4.25 20.52
CA ARG A 245 16.50 -5.56 20.06
C ARG A 245 14.99 -5.68 20.27
N PHE A 246 14.34 -6.53 19.50
CA PHE A 246 12.95 -6.89 19.78
C PHE A 246 12.86 -7.89 20.93
N SER A 247 11.78 -7.82 21.70
CA SER A 247 11.53 -8.72 22.83
C SER A 247 11.48 -10.22 22.47
N TRP A 248 11.23 -10.52 21.20
CA TRP A 248 11.18 -11.90 20.70
C TRP A 248 12.52 -12.40 20.09
N GLU A 249 13.55 -11.56 19.98
CA GLU A 249 14.88 -12.00 19.50
C GLU A 249 15.57 -12.85 20.54
N ILE A 250 16.06 -14.02 20.10
CA ILE A 250 16.88 -14.94 20.89
C ILE A 250 18.34 -14.79 20.43
N ASP A 251 19.28 -14.95 21.34
CA ASP A 251 20.73 -14.88 21.07
C ASP A 251 21.23 -15.94 20.09
#